data_e17c0afb97a51b185f073529bfe049ad
#
_entry.id   e17c0afb97a51b185f073529bfe049ad
#
_cell.length_a   1.000
_cell.length_b   1.000
_cell.length_c   1.000
_cell.angle_alpha   90.00
_cell.angle_beta   90.00
_cell.angle_gamma   90.00
#
_symmetry.space_group_name_H-M   'P 1'
#
loop_
_entity.id
_entity.type
_entity.pdbx_description
1 polymer ?
#
loop_
_entity_poly.entity_id
_entity_poly.type
_entity_poly.pdbx_seq_one_letter_code
_entity_poly.pdbx_strand_id
1 'polypeptide(L)'
;MQWILTYPVWTIFLVVIFAAGFTYLLYQNTFNKFEVNRLWIYFLAFLRFSAFTLIGLLLLNPLMKYVKNEKVNPIILLLEDHSASIKEGMSESELFEYQTKRKELQDKISQKYTLQTYRFGTEISDTTEENSYNLQSTDIDQSLNQLAQKHIGQHIGAVILSSDGIYNQGLNPVYNTQFAGIPIYTIALGDST
;
A
#
# COMPACT_ATOMS: atom_id res chain seq x y z
N MET A 1 -18.82 4.79 6.05
CA MET A 1 -19.27 3.45 6.45
C MET A 1 -20.28 3.02 5.41
N GLN A 2 -19.93 2.09 4.52
CA GLN A 2 -20.85 1.59 3.48
C GLN A 2 -21.14 0.13 3.78
N TRP A 3 -22.43 -0.19 3.92
CA TRP A 3 -22.89 -1.55 4.04
C TRP A 3 -22.94 -2.14 2.63
N ILE A 4 -22.13 -3.16 2.37
CA ILE A 4 -22.23 -3.93 1.13
C ILE A 4 -22.96 -5.22 1.48
N LEU A 5 -24.23 -5.25 1.21
CA LEU A 5 -24.99 -6.49 1.26
C LEU A 5 -24.68 -7.28 -0.02
N THR A 6 -24.28 -8.53 0.14
CA THR A 6 -24.09 -9.46 -0.98
C THR A 6 -25.41 -9.72 -1.72
N TYR A 7 -26.54 -9.56 -1.02
CA TYR A 7 -27.89 -9.72 -1.55
C TYR A 7 -28.68 -8.40 -1.51
N PRO A 8 -29.64 -8.20 -2.41
CA PRO A 8 -30.52 -7.03 -2.42
C PRO A 8 -31.25 -6.86 -1.09
N VAL A 9 -31.47 -5.63 -0.64
CA VAL A 9 -32.10 -5.31 0.66
C VAL A 9 -33.47 -5.97 0.85
N TRP A 10 -34.21 -6.22 -0.22
CA TRP A 10 -35.53 -6.88 -0.16
C TRP A 10 -35.45 -8.34 0.35
N THR A 11 -34.30 -9.02 0.27
CA THR A 11 -34.12 -10.37 0.82
C THR A 11 -34.27 -10.42 2.33
N ILE A 12 -33.98 -9.32 3.04
CA ILE A 12 -34.21 -9.20 4.48
C ILE A 12 -35.71 -9.37 4.79
N PHE A 13 -36.57 -8.79 3.98
CA PHE A 13 -38.00 -8.92 4.16
C PHE A 13 -38.46 -10.36 3.98
N LEU A 14 -37.89 -11.09 3.04
CA LEU A 14 -38.19 -12.52 2.85
C LEU A 14 -37.81 -13.36 4.07
N VAL A 15 -36.64 -13.07 4.67
CA VAL A 15 -36.19 -13.77 5.89
C VAL A 15 -37.16 -13.53 7.03
N VAL A 16 -37.59 -12.28 7.24
CA VAL A 16 -38.54 -11.91 8.29
C VAL A 16 -39.92 -12.58 8.08
N ILE A 17 -40.42 -12.53 6.86
CA ILE A 17 -41.71 -13.19 6.49
C ILE A 17 -41.60 -14.70 6.72
N PHE A 18 -40.51 -15.34 6.28
CA PHE A 18 -40.29 -16.77 6.47
C PHE A 18 -40.23 -17.14 7.96
N ALA A 19 -39.46 -16.37 8.76
CA ALA A 19 -39.36 -16.58 10.20
C ALA A 19 -40.69 -16.41 10.90
N ALA A 20 -41.53 -15.41 10.50
CA ALA A 20 -42.83 -15.20 11.05
C ALA A 20 -43.80 -16.35 10.67
N GLY A 21 -43.85 -16.73 9.38
CA GLY A 21 -44.65 -17.83 8.92
C GLY A 21 -44.31 -19.16 9.57
N PHE A 22 -43.05 -19.48 9.70
CA PHE A 22 -42.57 -20.70 10.35
C PHE A 22 -42.92 -20.71 11.85
N THR A 23 -42.72 -19.59 12.54
CA THR A 23 -43.13 -19.45 13.94
C THR A 23 -44.63 -19.63 14.11
N TYR A 24 -45.43 -19.01 13.24
CA TYR A 24 -46.90 -19.15 13.27
C TYR A 24 -47.34 -20.62 13.09
N LEU A 25 -46.79 -21.34 12.10
CA LEU A 25 -47.09 -22.75 11.89
C LEU A 25 -46.77 -23.65 13.10
N LEU A 26 -45.67 -23.36 13.80
CA LEU A 26 -45.30 -24.12 14.98
C LEU A 26 -46.24 -23.91 16.17
N TYR A 27 -46.82 -22.69 16.29
CA TYR A 27 -47.63 -22.34 17.45
C TYR A 27 -49.13 -22.43 17.22
N GLN A 28 -49.62 -22.49 15.95
CA GLN A 28 -51.06 -22.55 15.64
C GLN A 28 -51.85 -23.66 16.38
N ASN A 29 -51.21 -24.83 16.60
CA ASN A 29 -51.84 -25.96 17.31
C ASN A 29 -51.62 -25.92 18.82
N THR A 30 -50.66 -25.11 19.31
CA THR A 30 -50.33 -25.01 20.74
C THR A 30 -51.35 -24.16 21.50
N PHE A 31 -51.90 -23.12 20.86
CA PHE A 31 -52.93 -22.27 21.45
C PHE A 31 -54.24 -23.02 21.81
N ASN A 32 -54.53 -24.13 21.13
CA ASN A 32 -55.76 -24.86 21.29
C ASN A 32 -55.63 -26.09 22.25
N LYS A 33 -54.43 -26.49 22.63
CA LYS A 33 -54.19 -27.76 23.35
C LYS A 33 -53.67 -27.65 24.79
N PHE A 34 -53.19 -26.50 25.20
CA PHE A 34 -52.55 -26.36 26.52
C PHE A 34 -53.15 -25.21 27.33
N GLU A 35 -53.53 -25.50 28.58
CA GLU A 35 -53.94 -24.50 29.59
C GLU A 35 -52.71 -23.74 30.19
N VAL A 36 -51.77 -23.35 29.34
CA VAL A 36 -50.59 -22.60 29.76
C VAL A 36 -50.90 -21.10 29.67
N ASN A 37 -50.39 -20.33 30.58
CA ASN A 37 -50.53 -18.87 30.62
C ASN A 37 -50.14 -18.30 29.25
N ARG A 38 -51.04 -17.57 28.59
CA ARG A 38 -50.86 -17.05 27.23
C ARG A 38 -49.63 -16.17 27.09
N LEU A 39 -49.21 -15.48 28.17
CA LEU A 39 -48.00 -14.67 28.18
C LEU A 39 -46.72 -15.51 27.91
N TRP A 40 -46.62 -16.73 28.47
CA TRP A 40 -45.48 -17.60 28.22
C TRP A 40 -45.43 -18.12 26.77
N ILE A 41 -46.58 -18.38 26.19
CA ILE A 41 -46.68 -18.84 24.78
C ILE A 41 -46.18 -17.70 23.84
N TYR A 42 -46.59 -16.45 24.07
CA TYR A 42 -46.13 -15.29 23.27
C TYR A 42 -44.64 -15.05 23.46
N PHE A 43 -44.14 -15.16 24.68
CA PHE A 43 -42.71 -15.01 24.95
C PHE A 43 -41.85 -16.06 24.21
N LEU A 44 -42.28 -17.33 24.25
CA LEU A 44 -41.57 -18.41 23.55
C LEU A 44 -41.66 -18.26 22.01
N ALA A 45 -42.80 -17.82 21.51
CA ALA A 45 -42.98 -17.55 20.07
C ALA A 45 -42.05 -16.38 19.64
N PHE A 46 -41.97 -15.32 20.42
CA PHE A 46 -41.08 -14.20 20.15
C PHE A 46 -39.60 -14.65 20.17
N LEU A 47 -39.19 -15.44 21.15
CA LEU A 47 -37.83 -15.96 21.24
C LEU A 47 -37.45 -16.81 20.00
N ARG A 48 -38.38 -17.66 19.53
CA ARG A 48 -38.15 -18.48 18.30
C ARG A 48 -38.13 -17.64 17.05
N PHE A 49 -39.03 -16.67 16.94
CA PHE A 49 -39.02 -15.74 15.82
C PHE A 49 -37.70 -14.97 15.74
N SER A 50 -37.24 -14.46 16.88
CA SER A 50 -35.95 -13.77 16.98
C SER A 50 -34.78 -14.67 16.58
N ALA A 51 -34.76 -15.92 17.03
CA ALA A 51 -33.72 -16.89 16.68
C ALA A 51 -33.69 -17.19 15.17
N PHE A 52 -34.85 -17.45 14.54
CA PHE A 52 -34.92 -17.71 13.09
C PHE A 52 -34.54 -16.47 12.27
N THR A 53 -34.95 -15.29 12.70
CA THR A 53 -34.57 -14.04 12.04
C THR A 53 -33.08 -13.80 12.14
N LEU A 54 -32.48 -14.02 13.31
CA LEU A 54 -31.04 -13.85 13.51
C LEU A 54 -30.22 -14.83 12.65
N ILE A 55 -30.61 -16.11 12.63
CA ILE A 55 -29.98 -17.11 11.77
C ILE A 55 -30.11 -16.74 10.29
N GLY A 56 -31.30 -16.32 9.86
CA GLY A 56 -31.51 -15.89 8.49
C GLY A 56 -30.68 -14.67 8.10
N LEU A 57 -30.55 -13.71 8.99
CA LEU A 57 -29.68 -12.53 8.78
C LEU A 57 -28.20 -12.92 8.72
N LEU A 58 -27.75 -13.86 9.56
CA LEU A 58 -26.37 -14.36 9.51
C LEU A 58 -26.09 -15.12 8.20
N LEU A 59 -27.06 -15.86 7.68
CA LEU A 59 -26.94 -16.55 6.38
C LEU A 59 -26.83 -15.58 5.19
N LEU A 60 -27.38 -14.36 5.31
CA LEU A 60 -27.23 -13.32 4.31
C LEU A 60 -25.82 -12.73 4.26
N ASN A 61 -24.94 -13.12 5.20
CA ASN A 61 -23.54 -12.73 5.28
C ASN A 61 -23.32 -11.22 5.01
N PRO A 62 -23.84 -10.32 5.88
CA PRO A 62 -23.67 -8.89 5.69
C PRO A 62 -22.17 -8.54 5.87
N LEU A 63 -21.46 -8.32 4.76
CA LEU A 63 -20.06 -7.87 4.79
C LEU A 63 -20.02 -6.37 5.09
N MET A 64 -19.41 -6.00 6.20
CA MET A 64 -19.08 -4.62 6.50
C MET A 64 -17.72 -4.30 5.86
N LYS A 65 -17.71 -3.57 4.75
CA LYS A 65 -16.48 -3.03 4.18
C LYS A 65 -16.14 -1.72 4.87
N TYR A 66 -15.17 -1.77 5.77
CA TYR A 66 -14.58 -0.57 6.35
C TYR A 66 -13.48 -0.07 5.41
N VAL A 67 -13.78 0.92 4.59
CA VAL A 67 -12.77 1.60 3.78
C VAL A 67 -12.19 2.72 4.64
N LYS A 68 -11.04 2.46 5.25
CA LYS A 68 -10.24 3.49 5.90
C LYS A 68 -9.36 4.13 4.84
N ASN A 69 -9.70 5.33 4.40
CA ASN A 69 -8.82 6.12 3.55
C ASN A 69 -7.69 6.67 4.43
N GLU A 70 -6.63 5.91 4.58
CA GLU A 70 -5.39 6.44 5.14
C GLU A 70 -4.68 7.20 4.02
N LYS A 71 -4.45 8.49 4.24
CA LYS A 71 -3.51 9.25 3.43
C LYS A 71 -2.11 8.79 3.81
N VAL A 72 -1.59 7.80 3.10
CA VAL A 72 -0.19 7.41 3.23
C VAL A 72 0.62 8.43 2.43
N ASN A 73 1.52 9.14 3.09
CA ASN A 73 2.46 10.01 2.38
C ASN A 73 3.37 9.12 1.52
N PRO A 74 3.48 9.40 0.22
CA PRO A 74 4.34 8.62 -0.64
C PRO A 74 5.80 8.79 -0.24
N ILE A 75 6.57 7.72 -0.41
CA ILE A 75 8.02 7.71 -0.19
C ILE A 75 8.69 8.15 -1.49
N ILE A 76 9.61 9.09 -1.39
CA ILE A 76 10.51 9.45 -2.48
C ILE A 76 11.84 8.76 -2.22
N LEU A 77 12.33 8.03 -3.20
CA LEU A 77 13.61 7.33 -3.14
C LEU A 77 14.65 8.13 -3.91
N LEU A 78 15.74 8.52 -3.25
CA LEU A 78 16.89 9.16 -3.87
C LEU A 78 18.01 8.13 -3.96
N LEU A 79 18.42 7.81 -5.17
CA LEU A 79 19.48 6.84 -5.47
C LEU A 79 20.67 7.60 -6.06
N GLU A 80 21.79 7.61 -5.36
CA GLU A 80 22.96 8.41 -5.67
C GLU A 80 24.13 7.51 -6.08
N ASP A 81 24.70 7.81 -7.23
CA ASP A 81 25.90 7.16 -7.74
C ASP A 81 27.14 7.63 -6.96
N HIS A 82 27.87 6.70 -6.37
CA HIS A 82 29.10 6.93 -5.66
C HIS A 82 30.33 6.29 -6.34
N SER A 83 30.24 6.12 -7.66
CA SER A 83 31.36 5.61 -8.45
C SER A 83 32.51 6.63 -8.56
N ALA A 84 33.71 6.12 -8.80
CA ALA A 84 34.90 6.93 -8.98
C ALA A 84 34.79 7.83 -10.24
N SER A 85 34.02 7.42 -11.25
CA SER A 85 33.78 8.22 -12.47
C SER A 85 33.18 9.59 -12.19
N ILE A 86 32.29 9.71 -11.19
CA ILE A 86 31.72 11.00 -10.77
C ILE A 86 32.84 11.96 -10.32
N LYS A 87 33.78 11.46 -9.54
CA LYS A 87 34.89 12.28 -9.04
C LYS A 87 35.89 12.65 -10.14
N GLU A 88 36.08 11.76 -11.12
CA GLU A 88 36.97 11.98 -12.25
C GLU A 88 36.32 12.92 -13.30
N GLY A 89 34.98 12.87 -13.45
CA GLY A 89 34.21 13.67 -14.42
C GLY A 89 33.78 15.04 -13.94
N MET A 90 34.02 15.39 -12.66
CA MET A 90 33.63 16.69 -12.07
C MET A 90 34.81 17.38 -11.41
N SER A 91 34.90 18.68 -11.58
CA SER A 91 35.83 19.50 -10.78
C SER A 91 35.39 19.58 -9.31
N GLU A 92 36.30 19.88 -8.39
CA GLU A 92 35.98 20.05 -6.96
C GLU A 92 34.90 21.11 -6.73
N SER A 93 34.87 22.18 -7.52
CA SER A 93 33.86 23.24 -7.45
C SER A 93 32.48 22.75 -7.88
N GLU A 94 32.40 21.99 -8.95
CA GLU A 94 31.13 21.40 -9.44
C GLU A 94 30.58 20.36 -8.46
N LEU A 95 31.46 19.54 -7.90
CA LEU A 95 31.08 18.56 -6.89
C LEU A 95 30.51 19.24 -5.63
N PHE A 96 31.15 20.34 -5.18
CA PHE A 96 30.65 21.12 -4.06
C PHE A 96 29.30 21.80 -4.35
N GLU A 97 29.14 22.35 -5.56
CA GLU A 97 27.89 22.94 -5.98
C GLU A 97 26.76 21.88 -6.04
N TYR A 98 27.05 20.73 -6.61
CA TYR A 98 26.13 19.58 -6.63
C TYR A 98 25.70 19.18 -5.22
N GLN A 99 26.66 19.00 -4.29
CA GLN A 99 26.35 18.61 -2.91
C GLN A 99 25.47 19.65 -2.20
N THR A 100 25.69 20.93 -2.47
CA THR A 100 24.88 22.02 -1.92
C THR A 100 23.45 21.98 -2.45
N LYS A 101 23.29 21.88 -3.78
CA LYS A 101 21.98 21.77 -4.44
C LYS A 101 21.23 20.50 -4.06
N ARG A 102 21.95 19.39 -3.91
CA ARG A 102 21.40 18.12 -3.43
C ARG A 102 20.78 18.28 -2.04
N LYS A 103 21.51 18.91 -1.11
CA LYS A 103 21.01 19.15 0.25
C LYS A 103 19.75 20.02 0.24
N GLU A 104 19.74 21.09 -0.54
CA GLU A 104 18.55 21.94 -0.70
C GLU A 104 17.36 21.15 -1.26
N LEU A 105 17.59 20.25 -2.23
CA LEU A 105 16.57 19.38 -2.79
C LEU A 105 16.02 18.40 -1.75
N GLN A 106 16.90 17.76 -0.99
CA GLN A 106 16.53 16.85 0.10
C GLN A 106 15.69 17.57 1.16
N ASP A 107 16.10 18.78 1.58
CA ASP A 107 15.36 19.59 2.56
C ASP A 107 13.95 19.97 2.05
N LYS A 108 13.85 20.38 0.78
CA LYS A 108 12.54 20.74 0.16
C LYS A 108 11.61 19.53 0.05
N ILE A 109 12.14 18.37 -0.33
CA ILE A 109 11.35 17.15 -0.47
C ILE A 109 10.90 16.67 0.92
N SER A 110 11.77 16.65 1.90
CA SER A 110 11.52 16.17 3.26
C SER A 110 10.44 16.97 4.00
N GLN A 111 10.16 18.22 3.58
CA GLN A 111 9.07 19.02 4.12
C GLN A 111 7.68 18.46 3.79
N LYS A 112 7.53 17.73 2.68
CA LYS A 112 6.23 17.27 2.17
C LYS A 112 6.10 15.76 2.08
N TYR A 113 7.21 15.05 1.90
CA TYR A 113 7.27 13.63 1.63
C TYR A 113 8.28 12.93 2.54
N THR A 114 8.14 11.64 2.71
CA THR A 114 9.18 10.83 3.34
C THR A 114 10.28 10.58 2.31
N LEU A 115 11.47 11.13 2.52
CA LEU A 115 12.63 10.93 1.65
C LEU A 115 13.50 9.81 2.24
N GLN A 116 13.91 8.87 1.40
CA GLN A 116 14.91 7.86 1.74
C GLN A 116 16.02 7.91 0.71
N THR A 117 17.27 8.03 1.19
CA THR A 117 18.46 8.18 0.35
C THR A 117 19.30 6.91 0.40
N TYR A 118 19.71 6.47 -0.77
CA TYR A 118 20.55 5.29 -0.99
C TYR A 118 21.73 5.67 -1.85
N ARG A 119 22.89 5.08 -1.55
CA ARG A 119 24.06 5.12 -2.42
C ARG A 119 24.14 3.81 -3.19
N PHE A 120 24.70 3.88 -4.38
CA PHE A 120 24.95 2.68 -5.15
C PHE A 120 26.28 2.72 -5.90
N GLY A 121 26.75 1.54 -6.22
CA GLY A 121 27.79 1.17 -7.15
C GLY A 121 27.36 -0.15 -7.75
N THR A 122 27.90 -1.28 -7.27
CA THR A 122 27.38 -2.62 -7.59
C THR A 122 26.16 -3.00 -6.74
N GLU A 123 26.07 -2.46 -5.53
CA GLU A 123 25.00 -2.74 -4.58
C GLU A 123 24.53 -1.45 -3.93
N ILE A 124 23.29 -1.46 -3.41
CA ILE A 124 22.76 -0.31 -2.67
C ILE A 124 23.18 -0.36 -1.20
N SER A 125 23.44 0.82 -0.64
CA SER A 125 23.75 1.00 0.78
C SER A 125 22.91 2.11 1.39
N ASP A 126 22.45 1.91 2.62
CA ASP A 126 21.67 2.88 3.41
C ASP A 126 22.55 3.94 4.08
N THR A 127 23.87 3.80 3.98
CA THR A 127 24.80 4.62 4.74
C THR A 127 24.79 6.05 4.24
N THR A 128 24.39 6.96 5.09
CA THR A 128 24.45 8.42 4.87
C THR A 128 25.83 9.00 5.14
N GLU A 129 26.80 8.15 5.49
CA GLU A 129 28.14 8.56 5.85
C GLU A 129 29.04 8.74 4.62
N GLU A 130 29.69 9.88 4.62
CA GLU A 130 30.76 10.35 3.76
C GLU A 130 30.57 10.38 2.25
N ASN A 131 30.88 11.54 1.69
CA ASN A 131 30.99 11.88 0.27
C ASN A 131 32.21 11.15 -0.39
N SER A 132 32.32 9.84 -0.19
CA SER A 132 33.37 9.03 -0.78
C SER A 132 32.92 8.46 -2.12
N TYR A 133 33.31 9.09 -3.19
CA TYR A 133 33.16 8.60 -4.56
C TYR A 133 34.35 7.71 -4.88
N ASN A 134 34.29 6.44 -4.47
CA ASN A 134 35.45 5.52 -4.59
C ASN A 134 35.06 4.13 -5.09
N LEU A 135 33.78 3.91 -5.45
CA LEU A 135 33.32 2.63 -5.97
C LEU A 135 33.80 2.47 -7.42
N GLN A 136 34.44 1.33 -7.71
CA GLN A 136 35.02 1.07 -9.04
C GLN A 136 34.04 0.48 -10.05
N SER A 137 32.92 0.02 -9.58
CA SER A 137 31.91 -0.64 -10.42
C SER A 137 30.54 -0.06 -10.18
N THR A 138 29.81 0.13 -11.27
CA THR A 138 28.45 0.67 -11.28
C THR A 138 27.51 -0.26 -12.04
N ASP A 139 26.48 -0.73 -11.33
CA ASP A 139 25.37 -1.51 -11.88
C ASP A 139 24.05 -0.84 -11.53
N ILE A 140 23.55 -0.01 -12.44
CA ILE A 140 22.31 0.75 -12.24
C ILE A 140 21.09 -0.19 -12.22
N ASP A 141 21.06 -1.20 -13.10
CA ASP A 141 19.94 -2.15 -13.20
C ASP A 141 19.80 -2.97 -11.92
N GLN A 142 20.91 -3.54 -11.43
CA GLN A 142 20.91 -4.30 -10.18
C GLN A 142 20.52 -3.41 -8.99
N SER A 143 20.99 -2.18 -8.95
CA SER A 143 20.66 -1.23 -7.89
C SER A 143 19.18 -0.87 -7.87
N LEU A 144 18.55 -0.68 -9.02
CA LEU A 144 17.10 -0.50 -9.14
C LEU A 144 16.35 -1.76 -8.70
N ASN A 145 16.82 -2.95 -9.07
CA ASN A 145 16.20 -4.21 -8.64
C ASN A 145 16.24 -4.39 -7.12
N GLN A 146 17.39 -4.13 -6.49
CA GLN A 146 17.54 -4.20 -5.03
C GLN A 146 16.68 -3.17 -4.33
N LEU A 147 16.62 -1.93 -4.87
CA LEU A 147 15.79 -0.85 -4.33
C LEU A 147 14.31 -1.22 -4.35
N ALA A 148 13.84 -1.79 -5.46
CA ALA A 148 12.47 -2.25 -5.60
C ALA A 148 12.14 -3.38 -4.61
N GLN A 149 13.04 -4.36 -4.45
CA GLN A 149 12.87 -5.46 -3.51
C GLN A 149 12.79 -4.97 -2.06
N LYS A 150 13.63 -4.00 -1.68
CA LYS A 150 13.64 -3.42 -0.33
C LYS A 150 12.35 -2.69 0.02
N HIS A 151 11.67 -2.14 -0.99
CA HIS A 151 10.44 -1.36 -0.83
C HIS A 151 9.17 -2.07 -1.29
N ILE A 152 9.19 -3.42 -1.37
CA ILE A 152 8.00 -4.20 -1.72
C ILE A 152 6.84 -3.87 -0.77
N GLY A 153 5.68 -3.53 -1.35
CA GLY A 153 4.45 -3.22 -0.60
C GLY A 153 4.41 -1.81 0.00
N GLN A 154 5.44 -0.99 -0.20
CA GLN A 154 5.43 0.42 0.20
C GLN A 154 4.88 1.32 -0.91
N HIS A 155 4.33 2.47 -0.52
CA HIS A 155 3.77 3.43 -1.47
C HIS A 155 4.86 4.39 -1.96
N ILE A 156 5.53 4.02 -3.05
CA ILE A 156 6.58 4.83 -3.67
C ILE A 156 5.91 5.86 -4.58
N GLY A 157 6.23 7.14 -4.39
CA GLY A 157 5.73 8.24 -5.21
C GLY A 157 6.63 8.53 -6.42
N ALA A 158 7.94 8.45 -6.23
CA ALA A 158 8.93 8.65 -7.29
C ALA A 158 10.29 8.09 -6.88
N VAL A 159 11.13 7.84 -7.88
CA VAL A 159 12.57 7.56 -7.73
C VAL A 159 13.34 8.71 -8.35
N ILE A 160 14.36 9.21 -7.67
CA ILE A 160 15.32 10.18 -8.18
C ILE A 160 16.65 9.47 -8.31
N LEU A 161 17.16 9.35 -9.52
CA LEU A 161 18.44 8.72 -9.83
C LEU A 161 19.46 9.81 -10.19
N SER A 162 20.52 9.91 -9.42
CA SER A 162 21.64 10.83 -9.66
C SER A 162 22.87 10.02 -10.09
N SER A 163 23.28 10.16 -11.35
CA SER A 163 24.40 9.41 -11.95
C SER A 163 24.94 10.15 -13.17
N ASP A 164 26.18 9.84 -13.58
CA ASP A 164 26.73 10.23 -14.88
C ASP A 164 26.25 9.33 -16.04
N GLY A 165 25.49 8.28 -15.71
CA GLY A 165 24.96 7.34 -16.68
C GLY A 165 25.98 6.29 -17.15
N ILE A 166 27.21 6.31 -16.61
CA ILE A 166 28.26 5.34 -16.94
C ILE A 166 28.06 4.11 -16.04
N TYR A 167 27.73 3.00 -16.65
CA TYR A 167 27.66 1.69 -15.97
C TYR A 167 28.61 0.72 -16.67
N ASN A 168 29.34 -0.04 -15.89
CA ASN A 168 30.32 -1.03 -16.38
C ASN A 168 29.92 -2.47 -16.05
N GLN A 169 28.80 -2.65 -15.35
CA GLN A 169 28.20 -3.94 -15.02
C GLN A 169 26.68 -3.90 -15.21
N GLY A 170 26.09 -5.10 -15.32
CA GLY A 170 24.64 -5.26 -15.38
C GLY A 170 24.02 -5.06 -16.77
N LEU A 171 22.70 -4.96 -16.78
CA LEU A 171 21.90 -4.76 -17.98
C LEU A 171 21.67 -3.26 -18.21
N ASN A 172 21.23 -2.92 -19.43
CA ASN A 172 20.85 -1.54 -19.73
C ASN A 172 19.63 -1.15 -18.87
N PRO A 173 19.79 -0.14 -17.97
CA PRO A 173 18.75 0.25 -17.01
C PRO A 173 17.46 0.76 -17.65
N VAL A 174 17.48 1.17 -18.91
CA VAL A 174 16.30 1.60 -19.68
C VAL A 174 15.24 0.50 -19.79
N TYR A 175 15.67 -0.76 -19.76
CA TYR A 175 14.77 -1.91 -19.83
C TYR A 175 14.33 -2.43 -18.46
N ASN A 176 14.72 -1.74 -17.38
CA ASN A 176 14.28 -2.12 -16.04
C ASN A 176 12.77 -1.85 -15.85
N THR A 177 12.02 -2.86 -15.44
CA THR A 177 10.57 -2.80 -15.29
C THR A 177 10.11 -2.79 -13.83
N GLN A 178 11.04 -2.79 -12.87
CA GLN A 178 10.70 -2.88 -11.44
C GLN A 178 9.88 -1.68 -10.94
N PHE A 179 10.12 -0.51 -11.54
CA PHE A 179 9.38 0.71 -11.24
C PHE A 179 8.34 1.05 -12.32
N ALA A 180 7.81 0.06 -13.03
CA ALA A 180 6.77 0.30 -14.03
C ALA A 180 5.56 1.02 -13.40
N GLY A 181 5.23 2.21 -13.94
CA GLY A 181 4.16 3.08 -13.42
C GLY A 181 4.59 4.05 -12.31
N ILE A 182 5.84 4.01 -11.85
CA ILE A 182 6.44 4.97 -10.91
C ILE A 182 7.41 5.88 -11.69
N PRO A 183 7.29 7.21 -11.61
CA PRO A 183 8.19 8.10 -12.33
C PRO A 183 9.62 7.98 -11.77
N ILE A 184 10.58 7.88 -12.68
CA ILE A 184 12.01 7.96 -12.39
C ILE A 184 12.52 9.30 -12.94
N TYR A 185 13.00 10.17 -12.07
CA TYR A 185 13.64 11.43 -12.45
C TYR A 185 15.15 11.25 -12.38
N THR A 186 15.83 11.68 -13.42
CA THR A 186 17.30 11.58 -13.48
C THR A 186 17.96 12.94 -13.27
N ILE A 187 19.01 12.96 -12.45
CA ILE A 187 19.92 14.09 -12.31
C ILE A 187 21.22 13.66 -12.97
N ALA A 188 21.52 14.28 -14.11
CA ALA A 188 22.77 14.00 -14.81
C ALA A 188 23.94 14.69 -14.10
N LEU A 189 24.99 13.95 -13.83
CA LEU A 189 26.25 14.40 -13.24
C LEU A 189 27.36 14.34 -14.31
N GLY A 190 28.41 15.15 -14.13
CA GLY A 190 29.54 15.17 -15.03
C GLY A 190 29.42 16.17 -16.17
N ASP A 191 30.43 16.22 -17.02
CA ASP A 191 30.49 17.12 -18.18
C ASP A 191 29.64 16.58 -19.34
N SER A 192 28.84 17.45 -19.93
CA SER A 192 27.94 17.13 -21.04
C SER A 192 28.54 17.48 -22.42
N THR A 193 29.86 17.65 -22.52
CA THR A 193 30.55 17.93 -23.80
C THR A 193 30.88 16.69 -24.59
#